data_51903f7fd764c9e308ad94b8678c2816
#
_entry.id   51903f7fd764c9e308ad94b8678c2816
#
_cell.length_a   1.000
_cell.length_b   1.000
_cell.length_c   1.000
_cell.angle_alpha   90.00
_cell.angle_beta   90.00
_cell.angle_gamma   90.00
#
_symmetry.space_group_name_H-M   'P 1'
#
loop_
_entity.id
_entity.type
_entity.pdbx_description
1 polymer ?
#
loop_
_entity_poly.entity_id
_entity_poly.type
_entity_poly.pdbx_seq_one_letter_code
_entity_poly.pdbx_strand_id
1 'polypeptide(L)'
;LRGWFVGEWRISIRKGICIDEWNVLMRDEAANGAVQEDMKARLTELNENEILLYLGYRGQEYPAEIRKQIERCEREVVTAAQPRLVWRRLPVDGELFSALHLEGKDIRELLEGCSEAVLMAVTLGQGIERLLAKSSVSNMADAVIMDACASTAIENVADNFEFDLRGEVEEEGKYLTDRFSPGYGDLPLFSQRQLCAALDTGRKIGLLLSPSLLMIPGKSVTAILGISDEPKALRKRGCESCSLFRS
;
A
#
# COMPACT_ATOMS: atom_id res chain seq x y z
N LEU A 1 18.65 -22.79 -39.44
CA LEU A 1 19.64 -23.17 -38.44
C LEU A 1 20.23 -21.93 -37.81
N ARG A 2 19.60 -21.32 -36.83
CA ARG A 2 20.22 -20.46 -35.79
C ARG A 2 19.28 -20.45 -34.59
N GLY A 3 19.70 -21.17 -33.52
CA GLY A 3 19.01 -21.20 -32.23
C GLY A 3 19.10 -19.86 -31.52
N TRP A 4 18.03 -19.46 -30.95
CA TRP A 4 17.98 -18.32 -29.99
C TRP A 4 18.28 -18.88 -28.62
N PHE A 5 19.42 -18.47 -28.06
CA PHE A 5 19.78 -18.68 -26.66
C PHE A 5 18.88 -17.80 -25.82
N VAL A 6 17.99 -18.42 -25.05
CA VAL A 6 17.33 -17.78 -23.92
C VAL A 6 18.34 -17.80 -22.76
N GLY A 7 18.96 -16.66 -22.47
CA GLY A 7 19.88 -16.51 -21.37
C GLY A 7 19.13 -16.68 -20.03
N GLU A 8 19.53 -17.69 -19.26
CA GLU A 8 19.13 -17.87 -17.86
C GLU A 8 19.64 -16.70 -17.02
N TRP A 9 18.75 -15.80 -16.63
CA TRP A 9 19.03 -14.81 -15.59
C TRP A 9 18.94 -15.50 -14.21
N ARG A 10 20.03 -16.17 -13.80
CA ARG A 10 20.22 -16.54 -12.40
C ARG A 10 20.55 -15.28 -11.61
N ILE A 11 19.53 -14.66 -11.02
CA ILE A 11 19.73 -13.63 -10.00
C ILE A 11 20.12 -14.37 -8.72
N SER A 12 21.40 -14.34 -8.38
CA SER A 12 21.91 -14.79 -7.10
C SER A 12 21.40 -13.83 -6.01
N ILE A 13 20.34 -14.20 -5.33
CA ILE A 13 19.87 -13.52 -4.12
C ILE A 13 20.80 -13.98 -3.02
N ARG A 14 21.64 -13.09 -2.51
CA ARG A 14 22.47 -13.36 -1.32
C ARG A 14 21.55 -13.69 -0.15
N LYS A 15 21.55 -14.96 0.29
CA LYS A 15 20.82 -15.50 1.44
C LYS A 15 19.31 -15.24 1.45
N GLY A 16 18.57 -15.78 0.50
CA GLY A 16 17.11 -15.81 0.46
C GLY A 16 16.64 -17.11 -0.20
N ILE A 17 15.43 -17.52 0.13
CA ILE A 17 14.74 -18.67 -0.44
C ILE A 17 14.75 -18.57 -1.97
N CYS A 18 15.02 -19.68 -2.67
CA CYS A 18 14.97 -19.77 -4.13
C CYS A 18 13.54 -19.44 -4.62
N ILE A 19 13.39 -18.85 -5.82
CA ILE A 19 12.07 -18.53 -6.39
C ILE A 19 11.16 -19.78 -6.44
N ASP A 20 11.74 -20.96 -6.64
CA ASP A 20 11.00 -22.21 -6.65
C ASP A 20 10.53 -22.63 -5.25
N GLU A 21 11.34 -22.44 -4.22
CA GLU A 21 10.98 -22.66 -2.82
C GLU A 21 9.92 -21.65 -2.36
N TRP A 22 10.04 -20.38 -2.78
CA TRP A 22 9.04 -19.36 -2.55
C TRP A 22 7.70 -19.73 -3.17
N ASN A 23 7.69 -20.18 -4.42
CA ASN A 23 6.49 -20.61 -5.11
C ASN A 23 5.84 -21.86 -4.49
N VAL A 24 6.65 -22.75 -3.89
CA VAL A 24 6.14 -23.93 -3.15
C VAL A 24 5.50 -23.48 -1.84
N LEU A 25 6.19 -22.67 -1.04
CA LEU A 25 5.68 -22.10 0.21
C LEU A 25 4.35 -21.36 -0.01
N MET A 26 4.27 -20.57 -1.09
CA MET A 26 3.06 -19.83 -1.44
C MET A 26 1.89 -20.72 -1.85
N ARG A 27 2.16 -21.92 -2.41
CA ARG A 27 1.11 -22.89 -2.77
C ARG A 27 0.61 -23.67 -1.56
N ASP A 28 1.49 -24.06 -0.66
CA ASP A 28 1.15 -24.90 0.50
C ASP A 28 0.42 -24.08 1.58
N GLU A 29 0.80 -22.81 1.80
CA GLU A 29 0.08 -21.92 2.71
C GLU A 29 -1.18 -21.29 2.10
N ALA A 30 -1.31 -21.22 0.77
CA ALA A 30 -2.59 -20.89 0.14
C ALA A 30 -3.69 -21.92 0.45
N ALA A 31 -3.29 -23.15 0.84
CA ALA A 31 -4.19 -24.19 1.30
C ALA A 31 -4.52 -24.09 2.80
N ASN A 32 -3.71 -23.42 3.62
CA ASN A 32 -3.83 -23.35 5.07
C ASN A 32 -4.11 -21.96 5.67
N GLY A 33 -3.89 -20.88 4.94
CA GLY A 33 -4.19 -19.53 5.41
C GLY A 33 -5.37 -18.96 4.63
N ALA A 34 -6.51 -18.79 5.29
CA ALA A 34 -7.66 -18.15 4.71
C ALA A 34 -7.26 -16.76 4.15
N VAL A 35 -7.22 -16.64 2.82
CA VAL A 35 -7.33 -15.35 2.17
C VAL A 35 -8.74 -14.88 2.50
N GLN A 36 -8.88 -13.99 3.49
CA GLN A 36 -10.17 -13.42 3.82
C GLN A 36 -10.55 -12.50 2.66
N GLU A 37 -11.55 -12.92 1.86
CA GLU A 37 -12.07 -12.17 0.72
C GLU A 37 -13.23 -11.23 1.11
N ASP A 38 -13.60 -11.16 2.39
CA ASP A 38 -14.84 -10.50 2.82
C ASP A 38 -14.72 -8.96 2.91
N MET A 39 -13.53 -8.41 3.10
CA MET A 39 -13.32 -6.97 3.06
C MET A 39 -13.13 -6.46 1.63
N LYS A 40 -13.94 -5.47 1.24
CA LYS A 40 -13.89 -4.85 -0.09
C LYS A 40 -13.16 -3.50 -0.03
N ALA A 41 -12.40 -3.19 -1.07
CA ALA A 41 -11.88 -1.84 -1.27
C ALA A 41 -13.05 -0.84 -1.36
N ARG A 42 -13.12 0.09 -0.42
CA ARG A 42 -14.20 1.08 -0.33
C ARG A 42 -13.62 2.48 -0.43
N LEU A 43 -14.07 3.22 -1.43
CA LEU A 43 -13.80 4.65 -1.58
C LEU A 43 -15.04 5.41 -1.07
N THR A 44 -14.83 6.28 -0.11
CA THR A 44 -15.86 7.15 0.46
C THR A 44 -15.65 8.60 0.03
N GLU A 45 -16.36 9.53 0.61
CA GLU A 45 -16.16 10.96 0.39
C GLU A 45 -14.73 11.38 0.73
N LEU A 46 -14.11 12.17 -0.14
CA LEU A 46 -12.74 12.63 0.05
C LEU A 46 -12.71 13.82 1.03
N ASN A 47 -11.66 13.87 1.82
CA ASN A 47 -11.43 15.00 2.73
C ASN A 47 -10.81 16.18 1.98
N GLU A 48 -11.57 17.26 1.79
CA GLU A 48 -11.11 18.49 1.11
C GLU A 48 -9.83 19.06 1.75
N ASN A 49 -9.70 18.99 3.08
CA ASN A 49 -8.51 19.49 3.76
C ASN A 49 -7.24 18.70 3.39
N GLU A 50 -7.37 17.39 3.16
CA GLU A 50 -6.24 16.58 2.70
C GLU A 50 -5.87 16.90 1.25
N ILE A 51 -6.87 17.09 0.37
CA ILE A 51 -6.62 17.56 -1.00
C ILE A 51 -5.86 18.89 -0.96
N LEU A 52 -6.32 19.82 -0.14
CA LEU A 52 -5.67 21.14 0.04
C LEU A 52 -4.24 21.02 0.57
N LEU A 53 -3.97 20.10 1.50
CA LEU A 53 -2.62 19.82 1.99
C LEU A 53 -1.70 19.34 0.89
N TYR A 54 -2.15 18.42 0.00
CA TYR A 54 -1.39 17.97 -1.15
C TYR A 54 -1.14 19.10 -2.16
N LEU A 55 -2.07 20.06 -2.28
CA LEU A 55 -1.92 21.26 -3.09
C LEU A 55 -1.04 22.34 -2.45
N GLY A 56 -0.55 22.09 -1.21
CA GLY A 56 0.32 23.03 -0.50
C GLY A 56 -0.40 24.11 0.31
N TYR A 57 -1.73 24.05 0.42
CA TYR A 57 -2.49 24.96 1.28
C TYR A 57 -2.31 24.55 2.76
N ARG A 58 -2.17 25.54 3.63
CA ARG A 58 -1.95 25.36 5.06
C ARG A 58 -2.87 26.25 5.91
N GLY A 59 -4.17 26.24 5.58
CA GLY A 59 -5.20 27.02 6.26
C GLY A 59 -5.43 28.43 5.70
N GLN A 60 -4.70 28.85 4.65
CA GLN A 60 -5.00 30.11 3.97
C GLN A 60 -6.28 29.99 3.12
N GLU A 61 -6.97 31.11 2.97
CA GLU A 61 -8.12 31.20 2.08
C GLU A 61 -7.69 31.03 0.62
N TYR A 62 -8.59 30.46 -0.18
CA TYR A 62 -8.41 30.25 -1.62
C TYR A 62 -9.68 30.64 -2.40
N PRO A 63 -9.53 31.10 -3.68
CA PRO A 63 -10.65 31.59 -4.48
C PRO A 63 -11.74 30.54 -4.71
N ALA A 64 -12.99 30.99 -4.83
CA ALA A 64 -14.13 30.12 -5.12
C ALA A 64 -13.99 29.36 -6.44
N GLU A 65 -13.26 29.91 -7.41
CA GLU A 65 -12.93 29.28 -8.69
C GLU A 65 -12.09 28.02 -8.47
N ILE A 66 -11.11 28.08 -7.58
CA ILE A 66 -10.27 26.93 -7.22
C ILE A 66 -11.11 25.84 -6.55
N ARG A 67 -12.04 26.21 -5.65
CA ARG A 67 -12.97 25.26 -5.03
C ARG A 67 -13.78 24.49 -6.09
N LYS A 68 -14.39 25.19 -7.03
CA LYS A 68 -15.14 24.58 -8.12
C LYS A 68 -14.28 23.67 -9.00
N GLN A 69 -13.03 24.03 -9.19
CA GLN A 69 -12.07 23.25 -9.95
C GLN A 69 -11.71 21.96 -9.19
N ILE A 70 -11.48 22.03 -7.86
CA ILE A 70 -11.25 20.87 -6.99
C ILE A 70 -12.45 19.93 -7.06
N GLU A 71 -13.68 20.44 -6.81
CA GLU A 71 -14.90 19.64 -6.85
C GLU A 71 -15.11 18.92 -8.20
N ARG A 72 -14.76 19.58 -9.31
CA ARG A 72 -14.84 18.95 -10.64
C ARG A 72 -13.78 17.84 -10.78
N CYS A 73 -12.53 18.11 -10.45
CA CYS A 73 -11.44 17.14 -10.54
C CYS A 73 -11.67 15.94 -9.61
N GLU A 74 -12.18 16.18 -8.42
CA GLU A 74 -12.58 15.12 -7.47
C GLU A 74 -13.62 14.18 -8.08
N ARG A 75 -14.70 14.71 -8.66
CA ARG A 75 -15.73 13.89 -9.32
C ARG A 75 -15.15 13.05 -10.46
N GLU A 76 -14.24 13.61 -11.25
CA GLU A 76 -13.58 12.89 -12.34
C GLU A 76 -12.68 11.76 -11.79
N VAL A 77 -11.92 12.03 -10.72
CA VAL A 77 -11.09 11.03 -10.04
C VAL A 77 -11.93 9.90 -9.44
N VAL A 78 -12.98 10.23 -8.67
CA VAL A 78 -13.87 9.24 -8.07
C VAL A 78 -14.55 8.38 -9.15
N THR A 79 -14.94 8.98 -10.28
CA THR A 79 -15.57 8.26 -11.41
C THR A 79 -14.58 7.32 -12.10
N ALA A 80 -13.30 7.72 -12.22
CA ALA A 80 -12.28 6.93 -12.89
C ALA A 80 -11.67 5.85 -12.00
N ALA A 81 -11.79 5.99 -10.68
CA ALA A 81 -11.24 5.06 -9.70
C ALA A 81 -11.92 3.70 -9.77
N GLN A 82 -11.10 2.66 -9.69
CA GLN A 82 -11.52 1.26 -9.58
C GLN A 82 -10.77 0.63 -8.40
N PRO A 83 -11.16 0.96 -7.15
CA PRO A 83 -10.45 0.49 -5.98
C PRO A 83 -10.41 -1.03 -5.92
N ARG A 84 -9.24 -1.58 -5.66
CA ARG A 84 -9.04 -3.01 -5.41
C ARG A 84 -8.14 -3.17 -4.20
N LEU A 85 -8.43 -4.20 -3.41
CA LEU A 85 -7.70 -4.55 -2.20
C LEU A 85 -7.33 -6.04 -2.26
N VAL A 86 -6.14 -6.36 -1.80
CA VAL A 86 -5.74 -7.71 -1.40
C VAL A 86 -5.02 -7.61 -0.06
N TRP A 87 -5.31 -8.53 0.83
CA TRP A 87 -4.67 -8.58 2.13
C TRP A 87 -4.55 -10.01 2.63
N ARG A 88 -3.69 -10.21 3.62
CA ARG A 88 -3.44 -11.51 4.21
C ARG A 88 -3.01 -11.35 5.66
N ARG A 89 -3.61 -12.14 6.55
CA ARG A 89 -3.23 -12.24 7.97
C ARG A 89 -2.32 -13.45 8.14
N LEU A 90 -1.21 -13.29 8.85
CA LEU A 90 -0.16 -14.29 9.02
C LEU A 90 0.34 -14.28 10.46
N PRO A 91 0.69 -15.45 11.04
CA PRO A 91 1.43 -15.49 12.29
C PRO A 91 2.84 -14.92 12.09
N VAL A 92 3.32 -14.12 13.06
CA VAL A 92 4.65 -13.46 12.98
C VAL A 92 5.79 -14.47 13.07
N ASP A 93 5.59 -15.62 13.73
CA ASP A 93 6.51 -16.74 13.81
C ASP A 93 6.39 -17.75 12.67
N GLY A 94 5.48 -17.48 11.70
CA GLY A 94 5.24 -18.35 10.54
C GLY A 94 6.36 -18.29 9.50
N GLU A 95 6.47 -19.38 8.72
CA GLU A 95 7.49 -19.49 7.66
C GLU A 95 7.34 -18.42 6.58
N LEU A 96 6.10 -18.15 6.13
CA LEU A 96 5.83 -17.15 5.12
C LEU A 96 6.20 -15.75 5.61
N PHE A 97 5.89 -15.41 6.87
CA PHE A 97 6.27 -14.12 7.42
C PHE A 97 7.80 -13.99 7.53
N SER A 98 8.47 -15.03 7.98
CA SER A 98 9.93 -15.09 8.06
C SER A 98 10.60 -14.92 6.69
N ALA A 99 9.97 -15.43 5.63
CA ALA A 99 10.44 -15.32 4.24
C ALA A 99 10.32 -13.90 3.66
N LEU A 100 9.57 -12.98 4.28
CA LEU A 100 9.52 -11.59 3.87
C LEU A 100 10.83 -10.83 4.12
N HIS A 101 11.70 -11.35 5.00
CA HIS A 101 12.99 -10.74 5.36
C HIS A 101 12.86 -9.25 5.67
N LEU A 102 11.94 -8.89 6.56
CA LEU A 102 11.71 -7.51 6.95
C LEU A 102 12.89 -7.01 7.81
N GLU A 103 13.70 -6.18 7.21
CA GLU A 103 14.87 -5.57 7.86
C GLU A 103 14.51 -4.16 8.30
N GLY A 104 14.98 -3.76 9.50
CA GLY A 104 14.78 -2.42 10.04
C GLY A 104 14.44 -2.46 11.54
N LYS A 105 14.79 -1.40 12.24
CA LYS A 105 14.46 -1.22 13.65
C LYS A 105 13.00 -0.82 13.80
N ASP A 106 12.54 0.10 12.97
CA ASP A 106 11.19 0.68 13.03
C ASP A 106 10.10 -0.40 12.83
N ILE A 107 10.30 -1.32 11.88
CA ILE A 107 9.35 -2.42 11.64
C ILE A 107 9.38 -3.45 12.77
N ARG A 108 10.56 -3.72 13.36
CA ARG A 108 10.67 -4.61 14.52
C ARG A 108 9.99 -4.03 15.75
N GLU A 109 10.14 -2.73 16.01
CA GLU A 109 9.44 -2.04 17.09
C GLU A 109 7.92 -2.02 16.90
N LEU A 110 7.46 -1.86 15.64
CA LEU A 110 6.03 -1.96 15.33
C LEU A 110 5.46 -3.33 15.69
N LEU A 111 6.18 -4.39 15.33
CA LEU A 111 5.73 -5.78 15.47
C LEU A 111 6.11 -6.44 16.81
N GLU A 112 6.85 -5.71 17.68
CA GLU A 112 7.21 -6.20 19.01
C GLU A 112 5.94 -6.56 19.81
N GLY A 113 5.87 -7.81 20.33
CA GLY A 113 4.71 -8.30 21.08
C GLY A 113 3.45 -8.51 20.23
N CYS A 114 3.55 -8.49 18.90
CA CYS A 114 2.46 -8.92 18.01
C CYS A 114 2.55 -10.43 17.79
N SER A 115 1.41 -11.11 17.88
CA SER A 115 1.29 -12.54 17.56
C SER A 115 1.05 -12.77 16.07
N GLU A 116 0.44 -11.79 15.39
CA GLU A 116 0.10 -11.85 13.98
C GLU A 116 0.43 -10.55 13.26
N ALA A 117 0.54 -10.62 11.95
CA ALA A 117 0.70 -9.47 11.09
C ALA A 117 -0.27 -9.52 9.91
N VAL A 118 -0.66 -8.36 9.41
CA VAL A 118 -1.46 -8.20 8.21
C VAL A 118 -0.62 -7.55 7.14
N LEU A 119 -0.52 -8.20 5.99
CA LEU A 119 0.00 -7.63 4.76
C LEU A 119 -1.17 -7.09 3.95
N MET A 120 -1.05 -5.89 3.40
CA MET A 120 -2.08 -5.31 2.55
C MET A 120 -1.51 -4.63 1.32
N ALA A 121 -2.30 -4.63 0.24
CA ALA A 121 -2.06 -3.82 -0.94
C ALA A 121 -3.38 -3.31 -1.49
N VAL A 122 -3.43 -2.02 -1.80
CA VAL A 122 -4.58 -1.35 -2.42
C VAL A 122 -4.15 -0.60 -3.66
N THR A 123 -5.04 -0.45 -4.63
CA THR A 123 -4.81 0.34 -5.85
C THR A 123 -6.10 1.01 -6.30
N LEU A 124 -6.00 2.18 -6.92
CA LEU A 124 -7.15 2.83 -7.60
C LEU A 124 -7.33 2.35 -9.05
N GLY A 125 -6.45 1.48 -9.53
CA GLY A 125 -6.54 0.88 -10.86
C GLY A 125 -6.07 1.79 -12.00
N GLN A 126 -6.03 1.22 -13.21
CA GLN A 126 -5.50 1.86 -14.43
C GLN A 126 -6.33 3.05 -14.93
N GLY A 127 -7.58 3.19 -14.47
CA GLY A 127 -8.44 4.34 -14.84
C GLY A 127 -7.83 5.66 -14.43
N ILE A 128 -7.24 5.72 -13.24
CA ILE A 128 -6.58 6.91 -12.70
C ILE A 128 -5.33 7.26 -13.50
N GLU A 129 -4.49 6.28 -13.87
CA GLU A 129 -3.30 6.53 -14.69
C GLU A 129 -3.66 7.21 -16.02
N ARG A 130 -4.71 6.70 -16.69
CA ARG A 130 -5.20 7.28 -17.94
C ARG A 130 -5.77 8.68 -17.76
N LEU A 131 -6.50 8.92 -16.67
CA LEU A 131 -7.05 10.23 -16.34
C LEU A 131 -5.92 11.25 -16.13
N LEU A 132 -4.94 10.93 -15.29
CA LEU A 132 -3.80 11.80 -14.99
C LEU A 132 -2.94 12.06 -16.24
N ALA A 133 -2.65 11.05 -17.04
CA ALA A 133 -1.91 11.18 -18.28
C ALA A 133 -2.64 12.09 -19.29
N LYS A 134 -3.97 11.93 -19.43
CA LYS A 134 -4.79 12.80 -20.30
C LYS A 134 -4.78 14.23 -19.81
N SER A 135 -4.97 14.46 -18.51
CA SER A 135 -5.03 15.78 -17.91
C SER A 135 -3.69 16.52 -18.02
N SER A 136 -2.56 15.84 -17.83
CA SER A 136 -1.21 16.43 -17.95
C SER A 136 -0.91 17.02 -19.32
N VAL A 137 -1.57 16.52 -20.37
CA VAL A 137 -1.42 17.05 -21.74
C VAL A 137 -2.42 18.17 -22.03
N SER A 138 -3.64 18.10 -21.46
CA SER A 138 -4.72 19.04 -21.79
C SER A 138 -4.78 20.26 -20.89
N ASN A 139 -4.55 20.10 -19.59
CA ASN A 139 -4.60 21.17 -18.58
C ASN A 139 -3.74 20.80 -17.36
N MET A 140 -2.57 21.41 -17.26
CA MET A 140 -1.62 21.14 -16.17
C MET A 140 -2.19 21.50 -14.79
N ALA A 141 -3.01 22.55 -14.66
CA ALA A 141 -3.62 22.91 -13.37
C ALA A 141 -4.59 21.82 -12.91
N ASP A 142 -5.42 21.30 -13.81
CA ASP A 142 -6.29 20.17 -13.52
C ASP A 142 -5.48 18.91 -13.17
N ALA A 143 -4.38 18.65 -13.87
CA ALA A 143 -3.53 17.50 -13.60
C ALA A 143 -2.96 17.51 -12.17
N VAL A 144 -2.51 18.68 -11.68
CA VAL A 144 -2.02 18.84 -10.30
C VAL A 144 -3.14 18.59 -9.28
N ILE A 145 -4.33 19.16 -9.54
CA ILE A 145 -5.48 18.96 -8.63
C ILE A 145 -5.95 17.51 -8.66
N MET A 146 -6.04 16.89 -9.84
CA MET A 146 -6.43 15.46 -9.95
C MET A 146 -5.40 14.54 -9.28
N ASP A 147 -4.11 14.88 -9.36
CA ASP A 147 -3.07 14.12 -8.65
C ASP A 147 -3.24 14.20 -7.14
N ALA A 148 -3.56 15.39 -6.60
CA ALA A 148 -3.88 15.57 -5.18
C ALA A 148 -5.14 14.80 -4.77
N CYS A 149 -6.23 14.91 -5.55
CA CYS A 149 -7.45 14.14 -5.33
C CYS A 149 -7.20 12.62 -5.35
N ALA A 150 -6.41 12.14 -6.30
CA ALA A 150 -6.08 10.72 -6.41
C ALA A 150 -5.18 10.23 -5.27
N SER A 151 -4.29 11.10 -4.74
CA SER A 151 -3.50 10.80 -3.54
C SER A 151 -4.40 10.69 -2.30
N THR A 152 -5.32 11.61 -2.11
CA THR A 152 -6.33 11.53 -1.03
C THR A 152 -7.22 10.31 -1.20
N ALA A 153 -7.61 9.97 -2.42
CA ALA A 153 -8.47 8.82 -2.70
C ALA A 153 -7.81 7.48 -2.35
N ILE A 154 -6.53 7.28 -2.66
CA ILE A 154 -5.84 6.03 -2.30
C ILE A 154 -5.63 5.90 -0.80
N GLU A 155 -5.31 6.99 -0.11
CA GLU A 155 -5.23 6.98 1.37
C GLU A 155 -6.61 6.71 1.98
N ASN A 156 -7.68 7.31 1.46
CA ASN A 156 -9.05 7.05 1.91
C ASN A 156 -9.42 5.55 1.81
N VAL A 157 -9.07 4.88 0.71
CA VAL A 157 -9.31 3.43 0.57
C VAL A 157 -8.51 2.64 1.61
N ALA A 158 -7.26 3.02 1.84
CA ALA A 158 -6.40 2.34 2.81
C ALA A 158 -6.87 2.59 4.25
N ASP A 159 -7.33 3.80 4.57
CA ASP A 159 -7.87 4.16 5.89
C ASP A 159 -9.18 3.43 6.18
N ASN A 160 -10.07 3.33 5.20
CA ASN A 160 -11.32 2.57 5.34
C ASN A 160 -11.05 1.08 5.62
N PHE A 161 -10.07 0.48 4.93
CA PHE A 161 -9.67 -0.90 5.22
C PHE A 161 -9.09 -1.04 6.64
N GLU A 162 -8.20 -0.14 7.04
CA GLU A 162 -7.62 -0.16 8.40
C GLU A 162 -8.70 0.01 9.47
N PHE A 163 -9.68 0.89 9.23
CA PHE A 163 -10.80 1.11 10.14
C PHE A 163 -11.66 -0.16 10.30
N ASP A 164 -12.04 -0.79 9.19
CA ASP A 164 -12.85 -2.00 9.20
C ASP A 164 -12.09 -3.16 9.87
N LEU A 165 -10.81 -3.36 9.52
CA LEU A 165 -9.95 -4.38 10.13
C LEU A 165 -9.74 -4.14 11.63
N ARG A 166 -9.61 -2.89 12.07
CA ARG A 166 -9.47 -2.55 13.49
C ARG A 166 -10.71 -2.99 14.27
N GLY A 167 -11.90 -2.76 13.72
CA GLY A 167 -13.14 -3.24 14.33
C GLY A 167 -13.18 -4.75 14.48
N GLU A 168 -12.80 -5.52 13.44
CA GLU A 168 -12.75 -6.99 13.51
C GLU A 168 -11.74 -7.48 14.57
N VAL A 169 -10.55 -6.88 14.61
CA VAL A 169 -9.49 -7.23 15.58
C VAL A 169 -9.91 -6.90 17.01
N GLU A 170 -10.62 -5.78 17.22
CA GLU A 170 -11.17 -5.39 18.53
C GLU A 170 -12.26 -6.36 19.02
N GLU A 171 -13.10 -6.88 18.12
CA GLU A 171 -14.09 -7.92 18.44
C GLU A 171 -13.42 -9.23 18.92
N GLU A 172 -12.20 -9.52 18.45
CA GLU A 172 -11.38 -10.64 18.93
C GLU A 172 -10.70 -10.36 20.29
N GLY A 173 -10.84 -9.14 20.83
CA GLY A 173 -10.15 -8.70 22.06
C GLY A 173 -8.67 -8.37 21.85
N LYS A 174 -8.27 -8.07 20.60
CA LYS A 174 -6.90 -7.74 20.20
C LYS A 174 -6.79 -6.29 19.72
N TYR A 175 -5.56 -5.86 19.43
CA TYR A 175 -5.25 -4.48 19.06
C TYR A 175 -4.45 -4.45 17.76
N LEU A 176 -4.86 -3.57 16.83
CA LEU A 176 -4.20 -3.36 15.55
C LEU A 176 -3.22 -2.18 15.67
N THR A 177 -2.00 -2.35 15.16
CA THR A 177 -1.04 -1.24 15.04
C THR A 177 -1.41 -0.31 13.88
N ASP A 178 -0.67 0.79 13.72
CA ASP A 178 -0.72 1.61 12.50
C ASP A 178 -0.07 0.87 11.32
N ARG A 179 -0.41 1.34 10.10
CA ARG A 179 0.23 0.88 8.85
C ARG A 179 1.71 1.30 8.81
N PHE A 180 2.56 0.43 8.30
CA PHE A 180 3.96 0.71 7.99
C PHE A 180 4.31 0.21 6.59
N SER A 181 4.76 1.08 5.74
CA SER A 181 5.02 0.78 4.32
C SER A 181 6.50 0.63 4.02
N PRO A 182 6.91 -0.27 3.09
CA PRO A 182 8.27 -0.31 2.58
C PRO A 182 8.72 1.06 2.04
N GLY A 183 9.96 1.46 2.37
CA GLY A 183 10.50 2.77 2.04
C GLY A 183 10.27 3.85 3.09
N TYR A 184 9.52 3.56 4.17
CA TYR A 184 9.40 4.45 5.32
C TYR A 184 10.39 4.07 6.42
N GLY A 185 10.85 5.08 7.17
CA GLY A 185 11.85 4.86 8.21
C GLY A 185 13.06 4.12 7.67
N ASP A 186 13.47 3.08 8.36
CA ASP A 186 14.58 2.21 7.99
C ASP A 186 14.16 0.88 7.32
N LEU A 187 12.86 0.71 7.00
CA LEU A 187 12.39 -0.45 6.24
C LEU A 187 12.73 -0.27 4.74
N PRO A 188 13.62 -1.09 4.18
CA PRO A 188 14.04 -0.91 2.80
C PRO A 188 12.88 -1.01 1.80
N LEU A 189 12.85 -0.15 0.78
CA LEU A 189 11.87 -0.22 -0.31
C LEU A 189 11.88 -1.59 -1.02
N PHE A 190 13.01 -2.30 -0.98
CA PHE A 190 13.15 -3.64 -1.56
C PHE A 190 12.14 -4.66 -0.97
N SER A 191 11.76 -4.51 0.31
CA SER A 191 10.76 -5.36 0.99
C SER A 191 9.39 -5.34 0.30
N GLN A 192 9.10 -4.30 -0.49
CA GLN A 192 7.88 -4.20 -1.30
C GLN A 192 7.74 -5.33 -2.31
N ARG A 193 8.86 -5.87 -2.83
CA ARG A 193 8.85 -7.00 -3.76
C ARG A 193 8.32 -8.27 -3.11
N GLN A 194 8.82 -8.60 -1.92
CA GLN A 194 8.39 -9.77 -1.17
C GLN A 194 6.94 -9.64 -0.75
N LEU A 195 6.52 -8.43 -0.30
CA LEU A 195 5.14 -8.15 0.08
C LEU A 195 4.18 -8.32 -1.10
N CYS A 196 4.49 -7.75 -2.26
CA CYS A 196 3.69 -7.91 -3.47
C CYS A 196 3.63 -9.38 -3.93
N ALA A 197 4.72 -10.12 -3.81
CA ALA A 197 4.76 -11.54 -4.14
C ALA A 197 3.90 -12.37 -3.17
N ALA A 198 4.00 -12.10 -1.84
CA ALA A 198 3.21 -12.78 -0.83
C ALA A 198 1.70 -12.56 -0.98
N LEU A 199 1.30 -11.41 -1.52
CA LEU A 199 -0.09 -11.06 -1.78
C LEU A 199 -0.56 -11.45 -3.19
N ASP A 200 0.34 -11.85 -4.10
CA ASP A 200 0.05 -12.10 -5.53
C ASP A 200 -0.69 -10.90 -6.17
N THR A 201 -0.18 -9.69 -5.89
CA THR A 201 -0.86 -8.44 -6.26
C THR A 201 -1.12 -8.31 -7.76
N GLY A 202 -0.21 -8.85 -8.60
CA GLY A 202 -0.34 -8.80 -10.06
C GLY A 202 -1.60 -9.50 -10.54
N ARG A 203 -1.85 -10.71 -10.07
CA ARG A 203 -3.00 -11.51 -10.48
C ARG A 203 -4.30 -11.06 -9.79
N LYS A 204 -4.23 -10.73 -8.49
CA LYS A 204 -5.44 -10.44 -7.70
C LYS A 204 -5.99 -9.04 -7.94
N ILE A 205 -5.12 -8.02 -7.99
CA ILE A 205 -5.55 -6.62 -8.08
C ILE A 205 -4.93 -5.85 -9.26
N GLY A 206 -4.08 -6.49 -10.07
CA GLY A 206 -3.44 -5.85 -11.22
C GLY A 206 -2.34 -4.85 -10.84
N LEU A 207 -1.79 -4.96 -9.63
CA LEU A 207 -0.69 -4.13 -9.14
C LEU A 207 0.65 -4.83 -9.40
N LEU A 208 1.48 -4.21 -10.22
CA LEU A 208 2.80 -4.68 -10.60
C LEU A 208 3.90 -3.76 -10.03
N LEU A 209 5.13 -4.25 -10.00
CA LEU A 209 6.32 -3.46 -9.70
C LEU A 209 7.21 -3.33 -10.92
N SER A 210 7.68 -2.11 -11.19
CA SER A 210 8.76 -1.88 -12.15
C SER A 210 10.09 -2.45 -11.63
N PRO A 211 11.13 -2.57 -12.49
CA PRO A 211 12.48 -2.92 -12.03
C PRO A 211 13.04 -1.99 -10.96
N SER A 212 12.61 -0.72 -10.95
CA SER A 212 12.96 0.30 -9.95
C SER A 212 12.03 0.31 -8.72
N LEU A 213 11.18 -0.71 -8.55
CA LEU A 213 10.24 -0.90 -7.44
C LEU A 213 9.09 0.14 -7.41
N LEU A 214 8.85 0.87 -8.49
CA LEU A 214 7.68 1.73 -8.58
C LEU A 214 6.43 0.89 -8.82
N MET A 215 5.37 1.18 -8.09
CA MET A 215 4.06 0.55 -8.25
C MET A 215 3.38 1.00 -9.55
N ILE A 216 2.74 0.07 -10.24
CA ILE A 216 1.97 0.29 -11.46
C ILE A 216 0.63 -0.44 -11.31
N PRO A 217 -0.50 0.28 -11.15
CA PRO A 217 -0.70 1.75 -11.14
C PRO A 217 0.03 2.48 -10.01
N GLY A 218 0.42 3.75 -10.23
CA GLY A 218 1.17 4.56 -9.26
C GLY A 218 0.35 4.95 -8.02
N LYS A 219 -0.98 5.16 -8.18
CA LYS A 219 -1.87 5.40 -7.05
C LYS A 219 -2.24 4.08 -6.38
N SER A 220 -1.29 3.55 -5.63
CA SER A 220 -1.34 2.29 -4.89
C SER A 220 -0.58 2.41 -3.58
N VAL A 221 -0.97 1.62 -2.59
CA VAL A 221 -0.31 1.53 -1.28
C VAL A 221 -0.09 0.06 -0.93
N THR A 222 1.08 -0.24 -0.38
CA THR A 222 1.39 -1.52 0.26
C THR A 222 1.79 -1.25 1.70
N ALA A 223 1.31 -2.05 2.65
CA ALA A 223 1.65 -1.85 4.05
C ALA A 223 1.61 -3.16 4.84
N ILE A 224 2.19 -3.08 6.04
CA ILE A 224 2.20 -4.11 7.07
C ILE A 224 1.59 -3.50 8.32
N LEU A 225 0.72 -4.27 9.00
CA LEU A 225 0.16 -3.95 10.31
C LEU A 225 0.46 -5.12 11.25
N GLY A 226 0.58 -4.86 12.54
CA GLY A 226 0.71 -5.88 13.58
C GLY A 226 -0.60 -6.06 14.34
N ILE A 227 -0.87 -7.28 14.81
CA ILE A 227 -1.97 -7.60 15.72
C ILE A 227 -1.38 -8.10 17.04
N SER A 228 -1.70 -7.39 18.12
CA SER A 228 -1.18 -7.63 19.46
C SER A 228 -2.31 -8.00 20.42
N ASP A 229 -2.00 -8.83 21.41
CA ASP A 229 -2.91 -9.13 22.53
C ASP A 229 -2.92 -7.98 23.57
N GLU A 230 -1.97 -7.04 23.51
CA GLU A 230 -1.88 -5.89 24.40
C GLU A 230 -2.08 -4.56 23.64
N PRO A 231 -2.65 -3.53 24.30
CA PRO A 231 -2.83 -2.21 23.70
C PRO A 231 -1.51 -1.63 23.19
N LYS A 232 -1.49 -1.16 21.94
CA LYS A 232 -0.35 -0.49 21.32
C LYS A 232 -0.58 1.02 21.23
N ALA A 233 0.43 1.80 21.59
CA ALA A 233 0.39 3.22 21.34
C ALA A 233 0.41 3.47 19.82
N LEU A 234 -0.62 4.15 19.32
CA LEU A 234 -0.66 4.57 17.92
C LEU A 234 0.47 5.56 17.66
N ARG A 235 1.19 5.39 16.56
CA ARG A 235 2.25 6.31 16.16
C ARG A 235 1.62 7.60 15.63
N LYS A 236 2.20 8.75 15.98
CA LYS A 236 1.83 10.00 15.32
C LYS A 236 2.20 9.89 13.84
N ARG A 237 1.20 9.94 12.96
CA ARG A 237 1.45 9.97 11.51
C ARG A 237 2.11 11.30 11.13
N GLY A 238 3.11 11.25 10.25
CA GLY A 238 3.78 12.43 9.71
C GLY A 238 5.30 12.37 9.81
N CYS A 239 5.96 13.31 9.14
CA CYS A 239 7.42 13.38 9.06
C CYS A 239 8.09 13.55 10.44
N GLU A 240 7.42 14.16 11.40
CA GLU A 240 7.97 14.41 12.74
C GLU A 240 8.24 13.12 13.54
N SER A 241 7.56 12.02 13.22
CA SER A 241 7.75 10.71 13.87
C SER A 241 8.72 9.80 13.11
N CYS A 242 9.21 10.22 11.94
CA CYS A 242 10.13 9.44 11.12
C CYS A 242 11.56 9.50 11.67
N SER A 243 12.24 8.36 11.79
CA SER A 243 13.65 8.29 12.24
C SER A 243 14.60 9.10 11.33
N LEU A 244 14.25 9.28 10.06
CA LEU A 244 15.02 10.06 9.08
C LEU A 244 14.76 11.58 9.15
N PHE A 245 13.74 12.02 9.87
CA PHE A 245 13.41 13.45 9.99
C PHE A 245 14.45 14.26 10.78
N ARG A 246 15.22 13.58 11.63
CA ARG A 246 16.24 14.18 12.50
C ARG A 246 17.68 14.00 12.01
N SER A 247 17.87 13.37 10.87
CA SER A 247 19.16 13.20 10.20
C SER A 247 19.29 14.22 9.08
#